data_3734ffadc84b4ef01599f70ffffb4ec8
#
_entry.id   3734ffadc84b4ef01599f70ffffb4ec8
#
_cell.length_a   1.000
_cell.length_b   1.000
_cell.length_c   1.000
_cell.angle_alpha   90.00
_cell.angle_beta   90.00
_cell.angle_gamma   90.00
#
_symmetry.space_group_name_H-M   'P 1'
#
loop_
_entity.id
_entity.type
_entity.pdbx_description
1 polymer ?
#
loop_
_entity_poly.entity_id
_entity_poly.type
_entity_poly.pdbx_seq_one_letter_code
_entity_poly.pdbx_strand_id
1 'polypeptide(L)'
;MKKNLTEIVFILDRSGSMAGLEDDTIGGFNAMIQKQKGEDGEAYVSTVLFDNHTEVIHDRVDIQQIQPMTRKDYYVRGCTALLDAVGKSIHHIGNVHKYAREEDRPEKTIFVITTDGMENASREYTYDRVKKMIQHEQEKYGWEFLFLGANIDAAKEAARFGITEDRAASYHADHQGTAVIYEAMSEAVCNVRASRPVSADWKRRVDEDYKKRNK
;
A
#
# COMPACT_ATOMS: atom_id res chain seq x y z
N MET A 1 13.43 18.70 -5.81
CA MET A 1 13.09 17.39 -5.21
C MET A 1 14.38 16.74 -4.72
N LYS A 2 14.35 16.12 -3.56
CA LYS A 2 15.49 15.42 -2.97
C LYS A 2 15.71 14.10 -3.73
N LYS A 3 16.80 14.03 -4.48
CA LYS A 3 17.18 12.82 -5.24
C LYS A 3 17.40 11.65 -4.29
N ASN A 4 17.06 10.45 -4.74
CA ASN A 4 17.19 9.21 -3.99
C ASN A 4 16.37 9.16 -2.68
N LEU A 5 15.41 10.06 -2.46
CA LEU A 5 14.43 9.97 -1.39
C LEU A 5 13.11 9.46 -1.93
N THR A 6 12.58 8.42 -1.32
CA THR A 6 11.28 7.84 -1.66
C THR A 6 10.31 7.98 -0.49
N GLU A 7 9.09 8.39 -0.76
CA GLU A 7 7.95 8.32 0.16
C GLU A 7 7.21 7.00 -0.06
N ILE A 8 7.12 6.16 0.96
CA ILE A 8 6.41 4.88 0.90
C ILE A 8 5.22 4.94 1.84
N VAL A 9 4.03 4.74 1.32
CA VAL A 9 2.78 4.81 2.10
C VAL A 9 2.08 3.46 2.05
N PHE A 10 2.03 2.78 3.18
CA PHE A 10 1.28 1.54 3.35
C PHE A 10 -0.11 1.83 3.92
N ILE A 11 -1.15 1.33 3.26
CA ILE A 11 -2.53 1.39 3.72
C ILE A 11 -2.98 -0.06 3.90
N LEU A 12 -3.03 -0.51 5.15
CA LEU A 12 -3.22 -1.91 5.52
C LEU A 12 -4.58 -2.11 6.18
N ASP A 13 -5.35 -3.00 5.58
CA ASP A 13 -6.64 -3.44 6.12
C ASP A 13 -6.43 -4.22 7.42
N ARG A 14 -7.16 -3.87 8.45
CA ARG A 14 -7.30 -4.64 9.69
C ARG A 14 -8.77 -4.89 10.04
N SER A 15 -9.64 -4.88 9.04
CA SER A 15 -11.06 -5.22 9.23
C SER A 15 -11.24 -6.67 9.68
N GLY A 16 -12.45 -6.99 10.14
CA GLY A 16 -12.74 -8.29 10.73
C GLY A 16 -12.49 -9.49 9.81
N SER A 17 -12.53 -9.29 8.49
CA SER A 17 -12.24 -10.34 7.48
C SER A 17 -10.75 -10.75 7.47
N MET A 18 -9.84 -9.89 7.94
CA MET A 18 -8.42 -10.19 8.11
C MET A 18 -8.13 -11.16 9.28
N ALA A 19 -9.16 -11.63 10.01
CA ALA A 19 -8.98 -12.52 11.16
C ALA A 19 -8.30 -13.84 10.77
N GLY A 20 -7.23 -14.16 11.50
CA GLY A 20 -6.38 -15.35 11.24
C GLY A 20 -5.16 -15.05 10.36
N LEU A 21 -5.04 -13.83 9.81
CA LEU A 21 -3.90 -13.38 9.00
C LEU A 21 -3.00 -12.37 9.74
N GLU A 22 -3.26 -12.11 11.02
CA GLU A 22 -2.55 -11.09 11.78
C GLU A 22 -1.04 -11.34 11.80
N ASP A 23 -0.62 -12.57 12.11
CA ASP A 23 0.81 -12.93 12.19
C ASP A 23 1.47 -12.89 10.80
N ASP A 24 0.75 -13.31 9.76
CA ASP A 24 1.24 -13.29 8.39
C ASP A 24 1.41 -11.84 7.90
N THR A 25 0.46 -10.97 8.20
CA THR A 25 0.52 -9.54 7.87
C THR A 25 1.66 -8.86 8.61
N ILE A 26 1.79 -9.09 9.92
CA ILE A 26 2.88 -8.55 10.74
C ILE A 26 4.23 -9.06 10.25
N GLY A 27 4.35 -10.37 10.03
CA GLY A 27 5.58 -11.00 9.56
C GLY A 27 5.99 -10.50 8.18
N GLY A 28 5.05 -10.45 7.24
CA GLY A 28 5.27 -9.95 5.89
C GLY A 28 5.68 -8.48 5.87
N PHE A 29 4.98 -7.62 6.61
CA PHE A 29 5.34 -6.21 6.75
C PHE A 29 6.75 -6.04 7.32
N ASN A 30 7.07 -6.72 8.41
CA ASN A 30 8.38 -6.62 9.05
C ASN A 30 9.51 -7.11 8.15
N ALA A 31 9.32 -8.23 7.45
CA ALA A 31 10.30 -8.76 6.49
C ALA A 31 10.53 -7.79 5.34
N MET A 32 9.46 -7.20 4.81
CA MET A 32 9.54 -6.19 3.75
C MET A 32 10.29 -4.95 4.23
N ILE A 33 9.97 -4.39 5.41
CA ILE A 33 10.68 -3.23 5.96
C ILE A 33 12.17 -3.55 6.15
N GLN A 34 12.52 -4.73 6.67
CA GLN A 34 13.93 -5.12 6.83
C GLN A 34 14.66 -5.18 5.49
N LYS A 35 14.02 -5.72 4.44
CA LYS A 35 14.60 -5.73 3.09
C LYS A 35 14.79 -4.30 2.59
N GLN A 36 13.79 -3.44 2.74
CA GLN A 36 13.85 -2.05 2.30
C GLN A 36 14.91 -1.21 3.05
N LYS A 37 15.26 -1.56 4.31
CA LYS A 37 16.37 -0.93 5.05
C LYS A 37 17.74 -1.20 4.41
N GLY A 38 17.88 -2.31 3.70
CA GLY A 38 19.11 -2.67 2.99
C GLY A 38 19.24 -2.08 1.59
N GLU A 39 18.20 -1.42 1.06
CA GLU A 39 18.23 -0.83 -0.27
C GLU A 39 18.88 0.55 -0.26
N ASP A 40 19.52 0.90 -1.37
CA ASP A 40 20.15 2.22 -1.53
C ASP A 40 19.13 3.36 -1.50
N GLY A 41 19.59 4.53 -1.05
CA GLY A 41 18.79 5.75 -0.95
C GLY A 41 18.00 5.86 0.35
N GLU A 42 17.46 7.05 0.60
CA GLU A 42 16.64 7.35 1.76
C GLU A 42 15.18 7.00 1.51
N ALA A 43 14.45 6.63 2.54
CA ALA A 43 13.01 6.45 2.46
C ALA A 43 12.30 6.93 3.73
N TYR A 44 11.17 7.63 3.54
CA TYR A 44 10.20 7.86 4.58
C TYR A 44 9.06 6.84 4.44
N VAL A 45 8.60 6.35 5.58
CA VAL A 45 7.51 5.38 5.64
C VAL A 45 6.35 5.95 6.42
N SER A 46 5.18 5.94 5.80
CA SER A 46 3.90 6.12 6.47
C SER A 46 3.16 4.79 6.48
N THR A 47 2.63 4.39 7.63
CA THR A 47 1.82 3.19 7.76
C THR A 47 0.48 3.54 8.37
N VAL A 48 -0.55 3.31 7.60
CA VAL A 48 -1.94 3.62 7.92
C VAL A 48 -2.71 2.30 8.04
N LEU A 49 -3.19 2.02 9.23
CA LEU A 49 -4.10 0.91 9.49
C LEU A 49 -5.54 1.40 9.38
N PHE A 50 -6.41 0.60 8.79
CA PHE A 50 -7.81 0.97 8.70
C PHE A 50 -8.78 -0.18 8.99
N ASP A 51 -9.87 0.18 9.62
CA ASP A 51 -11.10 -0.57 9.84
C ASP A 51 -12.28 0.38 9.58
N ASN A 52 -13.18 0.62 10.55
CA ASN A 52 -14.15 1.73 10.53
C ASN A 52 -13.47 3.10 10.69
N HIS A 53 -12.23 3.10 11.15
CA HIS A 53 -11.42 4.27 11.44
C HIS A 53 -10.04 4.13 10.80
N THR A 54 -9.38 5.25 10.63
CA THR A 54 -8.01 5.31 10.14
C THR A 54 -7.06 5.60 11.30
N GLU A 55 -6.00 4.81 11.45
CA GLU A 55 -4.96 5.00 12.46
C GLU A 55 -3.60 5.04 11.79
N VAL A 56 -2.85 6.11 12.02
CA VAL A 56 -1.50 6.29 11.49
C VAL A 56 -0.52 5.83 12.56
N ILE A 57 0.16 4.71 12.33
CA ILE A 57 1.18 4.18 13.26
C ILE A 57 2.59 4.65 12.92
N HIS A 58 2.85 4.98 11.66
CA HIS A 58 4.04 5.67 11.22
C HIS A 58 3.64 6.85 10.34
N ASP A 59 4.13 8.05 10.63
CA ASP A 59 3.92 9.25 9.83
C ASP A 59 5.25 9.78 9.34
N ARG A 60 5.63 9.43 8.12
CA ARG A 60 6.86 9.83 7.44
C ARG A 60 8.12 9.58 8.29
N VAL A 61 8.17 8.43 8.93
CA VAL A 61 9.32 8.01 9.73
C VAL A 61 10.45 7.54 8.80
N ASP A 62 11.69 7.94 9.11
CA ASP A 62 12.85 7.38 8.42
C ASP A 62 12.83 5.84 8.53
N ILE A 63 12.93 5.17 7.38
CA ILE A 63 12.82 3.71 7.33
C ILE A 63 13.79 3.00 8.27
N GLN A 64 14.98 3.58 8.51
CA GLN A 64 15.97 3.02 9.44
C GLN A 64 15.48 3.04 10.89
N GLN A 65 14.53 3.92 11.23
CA GLN A 65 13.98 4.07 12.58
C GLN A 65 12.72 3.23 12.82
N ILE A 66 12.13 2.65 11.76
CA ILE A 66 10.92 1.82 11.90
C ILE A 66 11.21 0.61 12.79
N GLN A 67 10.45 0.49 13.87
CA GLN A 67 10.49 -0.69 14.74
C GLN A 67 9.59 -1.80 14.18
N PRO A 68 9.88 -3.06 14.48
CA PRO A 68 9.01 -4.16 14.07
C PRO A 68 7.58 -3.97 14.58
N MET A 69 6.62 -4.11 13.67
CA MET A 69 5.20 -4.17 14.02
C MET A 69 4.91 -5.40 14.88
N THR A 70 4.03 -5.25 15.85
CA THR A 70 3.63 -6.31 16.79
C THR A 70 2.11 -6.47 16.82
N ARG A 71 1.62 -7.51 17.52
CA ARG A 71 0.18 -7.68 17.78
C ARG A 71 -0.45 -6.56 18.63
N LYS A 72 0.35 -5.68 19.24
CA LYS A 72 -0.16 -4.47 19.91
C LYS A 72 -0.49 -3.37 18.90
N ASP A 73 0.21 -3.35 17.77
CA ASP A 73 0.05 -2.35 16.73
C ASP A 73 -1.01 -2.80 15.72
N TYR A 74 -0.98 -4.09 15.32
CA TYR A 74 -1.89 -4.67 14.34
C TYR A 74 -2.77 -5.76 14.97
N TYR A 75 -4.06 -5.49 15.04
CA TYR A 75 -5.12 -6.40 15.49
C TYR A 75 -6.40 -6.12 14.72
N VAL A 76 -7.17 -7.17 14.42
CA VAL A 76 -8.35 -7.08 13.55
C VAL A 76 -9.59 -6.61 14.30
N ARG A 77 -10.42 -5.79 13.64
CA ARG A 77 -11.70 -5.32 14.14
C ARG A 77 -12.53 -4.60 13.07
N GLY A 78 -13.82 -4.51 13.26
CA GLY A 78 -14.71 -3.59 12.52
C GLY A 78 -14.94 -3.94 11.06
N CYS A 79 -15.29 -2.92 10.27
CA CYS A 79 -15.63 -2.98 8.84
C CYS A 79 -14.53 -2.28 8.00
N THR A 80 -14.75 -2.15 6.70
CA THR A 80 -13.73 -1.73 5.71
C THR A 80 -14.04 -0.32 5.19
N ALA A 81 -13.49 0.72 5.83
CA ALA A 81 -13.58 2.12 5.37
C ALA A 81 -12.38 2.48 4.47
N LEU A 82 -12.23 1.77 3.36
CA LEU A 82 -11.09 1.85 2.45
C LEU A 82 -10.96 3.22 1.77
N LEU A 83 -12.08 3.79 1.28
CA LEU A 83 -12.07 5.10 0.61
C LEU A 83 -11.61 6.22 1.55
N ASP A 84 -12.04 6.17 2.82
CA ASP A 84 -11.63 7.16 3.81
C ASP A 84 -10.14 7.04 4.12
N ALA A 85 -9.62 5.81 4.24
CA ALA A 85 -8.19 5.58 4.49
C ALA A 85 -7.33 6.07 3.32
N VAL A 86 -7.67 5.71 2.09
CA VAL A 86 -6.94 6.13 0.89
C VAL A 86 -7.02 7.64 0.70
N GLY A 87 -8.23 8.21 0.76
CA GLY A 87 -8.44 9.64 0.56
C GLY A 87 -7.72 10.50 1.59
N LYS A 88 -7.77 10.14 2.88
CA LYS A 88 -7.05 10.84 3.96
C LYS A 88 -5.54 10.75 3.76
N SER A 89 -5.02 9.59 3.40
CA SER A 89 -3.58 9.39 3.19
C SER A 89 -3.06 10.21 2.01
N ILE A 90 -3.75 10.22 0.86
CA ILE A 90 -3.38 11.06 -0.28
C ILE A 90 -3.43 12.53 0.09
N HIS A 91 -4.49 12.97 0.78
CA HIS A 91 -4.63 14.37 1.21
C HIS A 91 -3.50 14.79 2.15
N HIS A 92 -3.16 13.94 3.13
CA HIS A 92 -2.09 14.21 4.10
C HIS A 92 -0.73 14.33 3.40
N ILE A 93 -0.30 13.33 2.65
CA ILE A 93 0.99 13.33 1.95
C ILE A 93 1.06 14.45 0.91
N GLY A 94 -0.02 14.68 0.15
CA GLY A 94 -0.09 15.78 -0.81
C GLY A 94 0.09 17.15 -0.15
N ASN A 95 -0.53 17.37 1.01
CA ASN A 95 -0.32 18.62 1.78
C ASN A 95 1.11 18.73 2.30
N VAL A 96 1.70 17.67 2.82
CA VAL A 96 3.11 17.69 3.25
C VAL A 96 4.01 18.07 2.08
N HIS A 97 3.86 17.44 0.92
CA HIS A 97 4.66 17.74 -0.26
C HIS A 97 4.43 19.17 -0.78
N LYS A 98 3.19 19.65 -0.73
CA LYS A 98 2.83 21.01 -1.17
C LYS A 98 3.56 22.10 -0.36
N TYR A 99 3.67 21.90 0.96
CA TYR A 99 4.27 22.89 1.86
C TYR A 99 5.75 22.62 2.17
N ALA A 100 6.28 21.45 1.80
CA ALA A 100 7.71 21.18 1.90
C ALA A 100 8.51 22.03 0.91
N ARG A 101 9.75 22.42 1.31
CA ARG A 101 10.70 23.02 0.38
C ARG A 101 10.98 22.02 -0.76
N GLU A 102 11.27 22.54 -1.95
CA GLU A 102 11.52 21.68 -3.10
C GLU A 102 12.67 20.69 -2.87
N GLU A 103 13.71 21.11 -2.16
CA GLU A 103 14.89 20.30 -1.80
C GLU A 103 14.59 19.18 -0.78
N ASP A 104 13.49 19.29 -0.03
CA ASP A 104 13.06 18.29 0.99
C ASP A 104 11.96 17.35 0.46
N ARG A 105 11.43 17.67 -0.72
CA ARG A 105 10.33 16.90 -1.31
C ARG A 105 10.85 15.62 -1.91
N PRO A 106 10.26 14.43 -1.59
CA PRO A 106 10.66 13.17 -2.17
C PRO A 106 10.65 13.18 -3.69
N GLU A 107 11.63 12.53 -4.29
CA GLU A 107 11.70 12.34 -5.75
C GLU A 107 10.60 11.38 -6.23
N LYS A 108 10.25 10.41 -5.39
CA LYS A 108 9.29 9.36 -5.71
C LYS A 108 8.34 9.13 -4.56
N THR A 109 7.12 8.75 -4.90
CA THR A 109 6.08 8.38 -3.94
C THR A 109 5.36 7.14 -4.43
N ILE A 110 5.23 6.15 -3.56
CA ILE A 110 4.47 4.93 -3.82
C ILE A 110 3.48 4.66 -2.70
N PHE A 111 2.24 4.41 -3.09
CA PHE A 111 1.17 3.93 -2.23
C PHE A 111 0.96 2.44 -2.44
N VAL A 112 0.93 1.68 -1.37
CA VAL A 112 0.64 0.24 -1.38
C VAL A 112 -0.60 0.01 -0.55
N ILE A 113 -1.68 -0.39 -1.20
CA ILE A 113 -3.01 -0.56 -0.61
C ILE A 113 -3.31 -2.05 -0.55
N THR A 114 -3.55 -2.58 0.64
CA THR A 114 -3.95 -3.98 0.83
C THR A 114 -5.31 -4.07 1.49
N THR A 115 -6.18 -4.91 0.97
CA THR A 115 -7.50 -5.19 1.55
C THR A 115 -7.94 -6.62 1.24
N ASP A 116 -8.74 -7.22 2.11
CA ASP A 116 -9.38 -8.55 1.87
C ASP A 116 -10.91 -8.44 1.72
N GLY A 117 -11.41 -7.22 1.67
CA GLY A 117 -12.83 -6.93 1.58
C GLY A 117 -13.15 -5.79 0.62
N MET A 118 -14.44 -5.69 0.31
CA MET A 118 -14.97 -4.57 -0.45
C MET A 118 -15.24 -3.39 0.50
N GLU A 119 -15.06 -2.18 -0.03
CA GLU A 119 -15.48 -0.94 0.64
C GLU A 119 -16.94 -1.03 1.14
N ASN A 120 -17.15 -0.77 2.43
CA ASN A 120 -18.49 -0.87 3.04
C ASN A 120 -18.78 0.11 4.19
N ALA A 121 -17.82 0.94 4.60
CA ALA A 121 -17.94 1.74 5.81
C ALA A 121 -17.48 3.21 5.69
N SER A 122 -16.94 3.62 4.54
CA SER A 122 -16.48 5.00 4.33
C SER A 122 -17.63 6.01 4.34
N ARG A 123 -17.36 7.20 4.90
CA ARG A 123 -18.34 8.28 5.07
C ARG A 123 -17.88 9.63 4.54
N GLU A 124 -16.57 9.84 4.39
CA GLU A 124 -15.97 11.13 4.05
C GLU A 124 -15.57 11.21 2.57
N TYR A 125 -15.18 10.07 1.98
CA TYR A 125 -14.72 9.99 0.60
C TYR A 125 -15.60 9.06 -0.24
N THR A 126 -15.76 9.43 -1.51
CA THR A 126 -16.44 8.61 -2.53
C THR A 126 -15.44 8.08 -3.54
N TYR A 127 -15.78 7.03 -4.29
CA TYR A 127 -14.96 6.50 -5.37
C TYR A 127 -14.55 7.58 -6.38
N ASP A 128 -15.48 8.42 -6.82
CA ASP A 128 -15.19 9.49 -7.77
C ASP A 128 -14.18 10.50 -7.25
N ARG A 129 -14.28 10.83 -5.95
CA ARG A 129 -13.34 11.76 -5.31
C ARG A 129 -11.96 11.15 -5.20
N VAL A 130 -11.86 9.93 -4.70
CA VAL A 130 -10.56 9.24 -4.55
C VAL A 130 -9.93 8.99 -5.91
N LYS A 131 -10.69 8.56 -6.90
CA LYS A 131 -10.23 8.38 -8.28
C LYS A 131 -9.61 9.65 -8.85
N LYS A 132 -10.28 10.79 -8.71
CA LYS A 132 -9.74 12.09 -9.16
C LYS A 132 -8.45 12.47 -8.44
N MET A 133 -8.36 12.18 -7.15
CA MET A 133 -7.14 12.41 -6.37
C MET A 133 -5.99 11.53 -6.89
N ILE A 134 -6.20 10.23 -7.05
CA ILE A 134 -5.19 9.30 -7.58
C ILE A 134 -4.72 9.75 -8.96
N GLN A 135 -5.65 10.00 -9.89
CA GLN A 135 -5.31 10.47 -11.24
C GLN A 135 -4.49 11.77 -11.22
N HIS A 136 -4.88 12.72 -10.38
CA HIS A 136 -4.13 13.98 -10.23
C HIS A 136 -2.69 13.74 -9.78
N GLU A 137 -2.48 12.91 -8.76
CA GLU A 137 -1.15 12.63 -8.23
C GLU A 137 -0.29 11.82 -9.21
N GLN A 138 -0.90 10.88 -9.95
CA GLN A 138 -0.22 10.14 -11.01
C GLN A 138 0.22 11.05 -12.17
N GLU A 139 -0.71 11.84 -12.71
CA GLU A 139 -0.45 12.67 -13.90
C GLU A 139 0.52 13.83 -13.62
N LYS A 140 0.38 14.46 -12.46
CA LYS A 140 1.12 15.67 -12.14
C LYS A 140 2.46 15.42 -11.44
N TYR A 141 2.50 14.39 -10.59
CA TYR A 141 3.65 14.13 -9.72
C TYR A 141 4.28 12.75 -9.91
N GLY A 142 3.73 11.92 -10.79
CA GLY A 142 4.26 10.59 -11.06
C GLY A 142 4.16 9.62 -9.88
N TRP A 143 3.16 9.81 -9.00
CA TRP A 143 2.97 8.88 -7.88
C TRP A 143 2.55 7.51 -8.39
N GLU A 144 3.10 6.48 -7.78
CA GLU A 144 2.73 5.07 -8.06
C GLU A 144 1.71 4.58 -7.03
N PHE A 145 0.74 3.77 -7.50
CA PHE A 145 -0.26 3.15 -6.65
C PHE A 145 -0.35 1.68 -6.96
N LEU A 146 -0.20 0.82 -5.95
CA LEU A 146 -0.42 -0.62 -6.04
C LEU A 146 -1.65 -0.99 -5.22
N PHE A 147 -2.52 -1.81 -5.80
CA PHE A 147 -3.73 -2.31 -5.16
C PHE A 147 -3.73 -3.83 -5.08
N LEU A 148 -3.84 -4.36 -3.87
CA LEU A 148 -3.68 -5.76 -3.55
C LEU A 148 -4.95 -6.24 -2.84
N GLY A 149 -5.73 -7.05 -3.53
CA GLY A 149 -7.02 -7.52 -3.05
C GLY A 149 -7.01 -9.01 -2.74
N ALA A 150 -7.26 -9.38 -1.48
CA ALA A 150 -7.48 -10.78 -1.14
C ALA A 150 -8.96 -11.15 -1.32
N ASN A 151 -9.22 -12.33 -1.86
CA ASN A 151 -10.58 -12.87 -2.03
C ASN A 151 -11.56 -11.96 -2.80
N ILE A 152 -11.05 -10.95 -3.51
CA ILE A 152 -11.83 -10.05 -4.36
C ILE A 152 -11.20 -9.96 -5.75
N ASP A 153 -11.97 -9.49 -6.72
CA ASP A 153 -11.45 -9.11 -8.03
C ASP A 153 -10.70 -7.76 -7.89
N ALA A 154 -9.39 -7.86 -7.59
CA ALA A 154 -8.57 -6.68 -7.36
C ALA A 154 -8.48 -5.76 -8.57
N ALA A 155 -8.47 -6.30 -9.80
CA ALA A 155 -8.42 -5.48 -11.01
C ALA A 155 -9.69 -4.65 -11.18
N LYS A 156 -10.86 -5.26 -10.96
CA LYS A 156 -12.14 -4.57 -11.02
C LYS A 156 -12.27 -3.51 -9.92
N GLU A 157 -11.86 -3.82 -8.71
CA GLU A 157 -11.94 -2.86 -7.61
C GLU A 157 -10.95 -1.71 -7.82
N ALA A 158 -9.70 -2.00 -8.18
CA ALA A 158 -8.66 -1.01 -8.50
C ALA A 158 -9.10 -0.03 -9.61
N ALA A 159 -9.80 -0.52 -10.65
CA ALA A 159 -10.33 0.32 -11.72
C ALA A 159 -11.33 1.38 -11.21
N ARG A 160 -12.07 1.09 -10.13
CA ARG A 160 -12.97 2.07 -9.48
C ARG A 160 -12.20 3.23 -8.85
N PHE A 161 -10.97 2.95 -8.41
CA PHE A 161 -10.02 3.95 -7.89
C PHE A 161 -9.22 4.66 -9.00
N GLY A 162 -9.33 4.21 -10.25
CA GLY A 162 -8.51 4.73 -11.35
C GLY A 162 -7.10 4.12 -11.40
N ILE A 163 -6.88 3.04 -10.68
CA ILE A 163 -5.64 2.26 -10.73
C ILE A 163 -5.77 1.21 -11.83
N THR A 164 -4.77 1.09 -12.68
CA THR A 164 -4.77 0.18 -13.84
C THR A 164 -4.53 -1.27 -13.43
N GLU A 165 -5.00 -2.22 -14.25
CA GLU A 165 -4.91 -3.66 -13.98
C GLU A 165 -3.47 -4.13 -13.74
N ASP A 166 -2.49 -3.55 -14.43
CA ASP A 166 -1.06 -3.87 -14.25
C ASP A 166 -0.49 -3.42 -12.89
N ARG A 167 -1.24 -2.62 -12.15
CA ARG A 167 -0.95 -2.19 -10.77
C ARG A 167 -1.85 -2.86 -9.72
N ALA A 168 -2.67 -3.81 -10.12
CA ALA A 168 -3.57 -4.55 -9.24
C ALA A 168 -3.24 -6.04 -9.24
N ALA A 169 -3.30 -6.70 -8.08
CA ALA A 169 -3.11 -8.14 -7.95
C ALA A 169 -4.11 -8.75 -6.98
N SER A 170 -4.73 -9.87 -7.38
CA SER A 170 -5.56 -10.68 -6.50
C SER A 170 -4.72 -11.77 -5.86
N TYR A 171 -4.92 -12.03 -4.56
CA TYR A 171 -4.23 -13.08 -3.84
C TYR A 171 -5.19 -13.83 -2.91
N HIS A 172 -4.79 -15.02 -2.42
CA HIS A 172 -5.56 -15.76 -1.44
C HIS A 172 -5.28 -15.27 -0.02
N ALA A 173 -6.34 -15.04 0.77
CA ALA A 173 -6.23 -14.66 2.18
C ALA A 173 -5.83 -15.87 3.03
N ASP A 174 -4.59 -16.31 2.88
CA ASP A 174 -3.97 -17.38 3.68
C ASP A 174 -2.45 -17.15 3.79
N HIS A 175 -1.79 -17.96 4.58
CA HIS A 175 -0.35 -17.87 4.85
C HIS A 175 0.51 -17.80 3.57
N GLN A 176 0.25 -18.68 2.59
CA GLN A 176 1.02 -18.72 1.34
C GLN A 176 0.76 -17.48 0.48
N GLY A 177 -0.51 -17.12 0.28
CA GLY A 177 -0.88 -15.94 -0.52
C GLY A 177 -0.33 -14.66 0.09
N THR A 178 -0.39 -14.52 1.41
CA THR A 178 0.17 -13.37 2.15
C THR A 178 1.69 -13.31 1.98
N ALA A 179 2.41 -14.42 2.08
CA ALA A 179 3.86 -14.41 1.87
C ALA A 179 4.23 -13.98 0.43
N VAL A 180 3.56 -14.55 -0.58
CA VAL A 180 3.82 -14.24 -2.00
C VAL A 180 3.53 -12.77 -2.32
N ILE A 181 2.44 -12.21 -1.77
CA ILE A 181 2.09 -10.81 -2.04
C ILE A 181 3.07 -9.84 -1.39
N TYR A 182 3.54 -10.10 -0.16
CA TYR A 182 4.54 -9.25 0.49
C TYR A 182 5.90 -9.28 -0.22
N GLU A 183 6.31 -10.43 -0.79
CA GLU A 183 7.50 -10.50 -1.64
C GLU A 183 7.34 -9.64 -2.91
N ALA A 184 6.20 -9.76 -3.60
CA ALA A 184 5.92 -8.99 -4.81
C ALA A 184 5.85 -7.47 -4.52
N MET A 185 5.19 -7.06 -3.44
CA MET A 185 5.19 -5.67 -2.97
C MET A 185 6.60 -5.15 -2.74
N SER A 186 7.42 -5.94 -2.06
CA SER A 186 8.80 -5.56 -1.76
C SER A 186 9.62 -5.35 -3.02
N GLU A 187 9.47 -6.20 -4.05
CA GLU A 187 10.14 -6.04 -5.35
C GLU A 187 9.67 -4.77 -6.07
N ALA A 188 8.37 -4.51 -6.09
CA ALA A 188 7.81 -3.31 -6.69
C ALA A 188 8.35 -2.03 -6.03
N VAL A 189 8.38 -1.98 -4.69
CA VAL A 189 8.95 -0.86 -3.93
C VAL A 189 10.45 -0.70 -4.22
N CYS A 190 11.24 -1.79 -4.27
CA CYS A 190 12.65 -1.73 -4.65
C CYS A 190 12.84 -1.14 -6.06
N ASN A 191 11.98 -1.49 -7.03
CA ASN A 191 12.05 -0.94 -8.37
C ASN A 191 11.78 0.57 -8.38
N VAL A 192 10.76 1.04 -7.67
CA VAL A 192 10.47 2.48 -7.55
C VAL A 192 11.65 3.21 -6.91
N ARG A 193 12.21 2.69 -5.81
CA ARG A 193 13.37 3.29 -5.13
C ARG A 193 14.59 3.38 -6.05
N ALA A 194 14.83 2.34 -6.84
CA ALA A 194 15.92 2.29 -7.81
C ALA A 194 15.65 3.09 -9.11
N SER A 195 14.60 3.90 -9.18
CA SER A 195 14.17 4.61 -10.40
C SER A 195 13.90 3.69 -11.59
N ARG A 196 13.52 2.45 -11.34
CA ARG A 196 13.11 1.50 -12.36
C ARG A 196 11.59 1.49 -12.46
N PRO A 197 11.02 1.37 -13.67
CA PRO A 197 9.57 1.25 -13.82
C PRO A 197 9.08 -0.02 -13.12
N VAL A 198 7.91 0.05 -12.51
CA VAL A 198 7.19 -1.14 -12.06
C VAL A 198 6.64 -1.81 -13.32
N SER A 199 7.32 -2.84 -13.81
CA SER A 199 6.84 -3.62 -14.96
C SER A 199 5.61 -4.43 -14.57
N ALA A 200 4.77 -4.86 -15.53
CA ALA A 200 3.63 -5.74 -15.27
C ALA A 200 4.05 -7.10 -14.64
N ASP A 201 5.31 -7.47 -14.78
CA ASP A 201 5.87 -8.73 -14.24
C ASP A 201 6.00 -8.75 -12.71
N TRP A 202 5.89 -7.59 -12.03
CA TRP A 202 6.00 -7.52 -10.57
C TRP A 202 5.03 -8.48 -9.86
N LYS A 203 3.85 -8.69 -10.42
CA LYS A 203 2.79 -9.53 -9.86
C LYS A 203 2.74 -10.95 -10.46
N ARG A 204 3.64 -11.32 -11.37
CA ARG A 204 3.57 -12.60 -12.07
C ARG A 204 3.47 -13.80 -11.12
N ARG A 205 4.28 -13.84 -10.06
CA ARG A 205 4.22 -14.93 -9.07
C ARG A 205 2.90 -14.97 -8.32
N VAL A 206 2.34 -13.81 -8.03
CA VAL A 206 1.02 -13.69 -7.37
C VAL A 206 -0.07 -14.22 -8.28
N ASP A 207 -0.07 -13.80 -9.55
CA ASP A 207 -1.05 -14.25 -10.56
C ASP A 207 -0.94 -15.76 -10.82
N GLU A 208 0.27 -16.32 -10.85
CA GLU A 208 0.51 -17.76 -11.01
C GLU A 208 -0.01 -18.55 -9.80
N ASP A 209 0.30 -18.12 -8.57
CA ASP A 209 -0.21 -18.73 -7.33
C ASP A 209 -1.75 -18.69 -7.29
N TYR A 210 -2.31 -17.51 -7.55
CA TYR A 210 -3.76 -17.30 -7.55
C TYR A 210 -4.47 -18.19 -8.58
N LYS A 211 -3.99 -18.24 -9.82
CA LYS A 211 -4.57 -19.07 -10.89
C LYS A 211 -4.42 -20.57 -10.63
N LYS A 212 -3.29 -21.00 -10.08
CA LYS A 212 -3.02 -22.41 -9.79
C LYS A 212 -3.94 -22.96 -8.72
N ARG A 213 -4.29 -22.13 -7.73
CA ARG A 213 -5.09 -22.55 -6.58
C ARG A 213 -6.60 -22.34 -6.76
N ASN A 214 -7.02 -21.63 -7.80
CA ASN A 214 -8.43 -21.50 -8.21
C ASN A 214 -8.87 -22.60 -9.21
N LYS A 215 -8.03 -23.61 -9.48
CA LYS A 215 -8.38 -24.79 -10.27
C LYS A 215 -8.85 -25.92 -9.37
#